data_dd020ea6b8603f98002f1c4a5f913d9f
#
_entry.id   dd020ea6b8603f98002f1c4a5f913d9f
#
_cell.length_a   1.000
_cell.length_b   1.000
_cell.length_c   1.000
_cell.angle_alpha   90.00
_cell.angle_beta   90.00
_cell.angle_gamma   90.00
#
_symmetry.space_group_name_H-M   'P 1'
#
loop_
_entity.id
_entity.type
_entity.pdbx_description
1 polymer ?
#
loop_
_entity_poly.entity_id
_entity_poly.type
_entity_poly.pdbx_seq_one_letter_code
_entity_poly.pdbx_strand_id
1 'polypeptide(L)'
;MGYKEVHAAWQADPEAFWMDAADAIDWDTKPSKALFDDNAPLYEWFVDGKTNTCWNAVDRHVEAGHGDRTAIIYDSPVTHTKHTITYGELQTRVASLAGALRTKGIEKGDRVIIYMPMVPEALEAMLACARLGAIHSVVFGGFAAHELAVRIDDATPKAIIAASCGIEPGRVVHYKPLLDGAIDQAAHKPDFCVIFQREQEVAHLDKGRDVDWHAFQYGVEPADCVPVAGNHPAYILYTSGTTGQPKGVVRPTGGHMVALHWTMKNIYNVEPGDVYWAASDVGWVVGHSYICYAPLLYGCTTVVFEGKPVGTPDAGTFWRMIEEHKIKVLFTAPTAFRAIKREDPKGELVGNYDLSSLQSLFLAGERADPDTIEWAQRLLKVPVIDHWWQTETGYAIAANPLGIEELPVKIGSPSVSMPGWDVQILDEAGHPVPPGTLGAIAVKLPLPPGTLPTLWNAEARFRKSYLDHFPGYYETGDAGYVDEDGYLYIMARTDDVINVAGHRLSTGAMEEVLAAHPDVAECAVIGVTDQLKGQLPLGFLCMNAGADRDAQEVVGEVVKSVRDQIGPVAAFKLAVVVDRLPKTRSGKILRGTMVKIADGAEFKMPATIDDPVILDEIRDALQTLGYART
;
A
#
# COMPACT_ATOMS: atom_id res chain seq x y z
N MET A 1 17.23 -19.35 15.76
CA MET A 1 16.66 -18.42 16.74
C MET A 1 15.17 -18.29 16.43
N GLY A 2 14.31 -18.43 17.43
CA GLY A 2 12.88 -18.17 17.26
C GLY A 2 12.56 -16.67 17.30
N TYR A 3 11.32 -16.32 17.00
CA TYR A 3 10.88 -14.91 16.97
C TYR A 3 11.20 -14.16 18.28
N LYS A 4 10.91 -14.77 19.45
CA LYS A 4 11.17 -14.13 20.75
C LYS A 4 12.64 -13.78 20.97
N GLU A 5 13.55 -14.63 20.50
CA GLU A 5 15.00 -14.43 20.64
C GLU A 5 15.47 -13.29 19.73
N VAL A 6 14.99 -13.25 18.48
CA VAL A 6 15.32 -12.19 17.51
C VAL A 6 14.78 -10.84 17.99
N HIS A 7 13.53 -10.83 18.48
CA HIS A 7 12.90 -9.62 19.01
C HIS A 7 13.63 -9.10 20.26
N ALA A 8 14.02 -9.99 21.18
CA ALA A 8 14.78 -9.63 22.38
C ALA A 8 16.19 -9.10 22.03
N ALA A 9 16.86 -9.67 21.02
CA ALA A 9 18.15 -9.19 20.53
C ALA A 9 18.04 -7.75 19.99
N TRP A 10 17.01 -7.48 19.19
CA TRP A 10 16.74 -6.12 18.74
C TRP A 10 16.46 -5.17 19.91
N GLN A 11 15.63 -5.55 20.88
CA GLN A 11 15.34 -4.69 22.05
C GLN A 11 16.57 -4.38 22.89
N ALA A 12 17.50 -5.35 23.01
CA ALA A 12 18.73 -5.18 23.79
C ALA A 12 19.70 -4.18 23.17
N ASP A 13 19.86 -4.18 21.84
CA ASP A 13 20.72 -3.26 21.09
C ASP A 13 20.18 -3.00 19.68
N PRO A 14 19.26 -2.05 19.53
CA PRO A 14 18.67 -1.73 18.22
C PRO A 14 19.69 -1.27 17.19
N GLU A 15 20.75 -0.54 17.59
CA GLU A 15 21.78 -0.08 16.66
C GLU A 15 22.59 -1.23 16.10
N ALA A 16 23.10 -2.12 16.97
CA ALA A 16 23.85 -3.29 16.51
C ALA A 16 22.99 -4.20 15.62
N PHE A 17 21.71 -4.40 15.97
CA PHE A 17 20.79 -5.18 15.16
C PHE A 17 20.66 -4.66 13.71
N TRP A 18 20.47 -3.35 13.56
CA TRP A 18 20.33 -2.74 12.24
C TRP A 18 21.65 -2.56 11.51
N MET A 19 22.79 -2.42 12.21
CA MET A 19 24.11 -2.47 11.59
C MET A 19 24.41 -3.85 11.01
N ASP A 20 24.08 -4.92 11.71
CA ASP A 20 24.21 -6.29 11.19
C ASP A 20 23.32 -6.50 9.95
N ALA A 21 22.09 -5.99 9.98
CA ALA A 21 21.20 -6.03 8.80
C ALA A 21 21.75 -5.21 7.62
N ALA A 22 22.44 -4.11 7.89
CA ALA A 22 23.04 -3.26 6.87
C ALA A 22 24.24 -3.90 6.14
N ASP A 23 24.85 -4.95 6.70
CA ASP A 23 25.90 -5.71 6.01
C ASP A 23 25.40 -6.49 4.79
N ALA A 24 24.09 -6.67 4.66
CA ALA A 24 23.47 -7.28 3.47
C ALA A 24 23.36 -6.32 2.26
N ILE A 25 23.67 -5.05 2.43
CA ILE A 25 23.64 -3.99 1.41
C ILE A 25 25.06 -3.62 1.02
N ASP A 26 25.28 -3.39 -0.27
CA ASP A 26 26.55 -2.86 -0.76
C ASP A 26 26.63 -1.35 -0.51
N TRP A 27 27.70 -0.93 0.15
CA TRP A 27 27.97 0.46 0.47
C TRP A 27 29.24 0.93 -0.23
N ASP A 28 29.19 2.05 -0.94
CA ASP A 28 30.40 2.76 -1.42
C ASP A 28 31.21 3.31 -0.23
N THR A 29 30.51 3.75 0.81
CA THR A 29 31.07 4.10 2.10
C THR A 29 30.19 3.49 3.18
N LYS A 30 30.72 2.56 3.99
CA LYS A 30 29.96 1.97 5.09
C LYS A 30 29.59 3.03 6.12
N PRO A 31 28.37 3.00 6.67
CA PRO A 31 28.00 3.91 7.77
C PRO A 31 28.83 3.61 9.03
N SER A 32 29.18 4.64 9.77
CA SER A 32 29.94 4.48 11.02
C SER A 32 29.07 4.08 12.20
N LYS A 33 27.77 4.46 12.17
CA LYS A 33 26.74 4.06 13.14
C LYS A 33 25.38 3.95 12.43
N ALA A 34 24.46 3.23 13.05
CA ALA A 34 23.13 3.04 12.49
C ALA A 34 22.23 4.26 12.71
N LEU A 35 22.08 4.70 13.97
CA LEU A 35 21.12 5.72 14.38
C LEU A 35 21.80 7.05 14.66
N PHE A 36 21.20 8.12 14.13
CA PHE A 36 21.59 9.52 14.39
C PHE A 36 20.41 10.21 15.09
N ASP A 37 20.63 10.65 16.33
CA ASP A 37 19.64 11.21 17.25
C ASP A 37 19.86 12.69 17.60
N ASP A 38 20.83 13.33 16.96
CA ASP A 38 21.20 14.74 17.21
C ASP A 38 20.02 15.72 16.99
N ASN A 39 19.04 15.33 16.19
CA ASN A 39 17.83 16.11 15.88
C ASN A 39 16.54 15.47 16.40
N ALA A 40 16.60 14.72 17.51
CA ALA A 40 15.42 14.09 18.09
C ALA A 40 14.26 15.09 18.30
N PRO A 41 13.00 14.74 18.09
CA PRO A 41 12.48 13.41 17.73
C PRO A 41 12.52 13.06 16.24
N LEU A 42 13.25 13.78 15.40
CA LEU A 42 13.49 13.49 14.00
C LEU A 42 14.77 12.65 13.91
N TYR A 43 14.60 11.35 14.02
CA TYR A 43 15.70 10.40 13.96
C TYR A 43 16.05 10.05 12.51
N GLU A 44 17.32 9.83 12.24
CA GLU A 44 17.83 9.44 10.93
C GLU A 44 18.70 8.19 11.02
N TRP A 45 18.73 7.40 9.97
CA TRP A 45 19.46 6.14 9.90
C TRP A 45 20.54 6.18 8.83
N PHE A 46 21.74 5.66 9.15
CA PHE A 46 22.85 5.46 8.21
C PHE A 46 23.30 6.73 7.48
N VAL A 47 23.23 7.90 8.10
CA VAL A 47 23.38 9.22 7.46
C VAL A 47 24.71 9.38 6.74
N ASP A 48 25.80 8.91 7.34
CA ASP A 48 27.19 9.04 6.84
C ASP A 48 27.59 7.91 5.87
N GLY A 49 26.74 6.89 5.71
CA GLY A 49 26.90 5.87 4.67
C GLY A 49 26.63 6.45 3.28
N LYS A 50 27.26 5.85 2.25
CA LYS A 50 26.98 6.15 0.84
C LYS A 50 26.68 4.86 0.08
N THR A 51 25.63 4.89 -0.72
CA THR A 51 25.16 3.72 -1.48
C THR A 51 24.27 4.14 -2.64
N ASN A 52 23.81 3.18 -3.44
CA ASN A 52 22.84 3.43 -4.51
C ASN A 52 21.80 2.31 -4.56
N THR A 53 20.51 2.68 -4.63
CA THR A 53 19.42 1.71 -4.66
C THR A 53 19.41 0.89 -5.94
N CYS A 54 19.67 1.49 -7.10
CA CYS A 54 19.69 0.75 -8.36
C CYS A 54 20.85 -0.26 -8.41
N TRP A 55 22.04 0.12 -7.93
CA TRP A 55 23.15 -0.81 -7.77
C TRP A 55 22.73 -2.04 -6.97
N ASN A 56 22.16 -1.82 -5.79
CA ASN A 56 21.77 -2.90 -4.90
C ASN A 56 20.60 -3.73 -5.43
N ALA A 57 19.69 -3.14 -6.20
CA ALA A 57 18.54 -3.85 -6.76
C ALA A 57 18.86 -4.59 -8.08
N VAL A 58 19.87 -4.15 -8.84
CA VAL A 58 20.10 -4.66 -10.20
C VAL A 58 21.57 -5.01 -10.42
N ASP A 59 22.46 -4.02 -10.39
CA ASP A 59 23.84 -4.15 -10.87
C ASP A 59 24.63 -5.20 -10.08
N ARG A 60 24.52 -5.22 -8.75
CA ARG A 60 25.27 -6.20 -7.93
C ARG A 60 24.93 -7.64 -8.26
N HIS A 61 23.69 -7.92 -8.68
CA HIS A 61 23.29 -9.28 -9.08
C HIS A 61 23.92 -9.67 -10.41
N VAL A 62 24.03 -8.73 -11.35
CA VAL A 62 24.73 -8.95 -12.62
C VAL A 62 26.22 -9.17 -12.39
N GLU A 63 26.87 -8.34 -11.57
CA GLU A 63 28.27 -8.47 -11.19
C GLU A 63 28.56 -9.79 -10.45
N ALA A 64 27.61 -10.28 -9.67
CA ALA A 64 27.68 -11.58 -9.00
C ALA A 64 27.45 -12.79 -9.94
N GLY A 65 27.26 -12.56 -11.24
CA GLY A 65 27.07 -13.60 -12.24
C GLY A 65 25.64 -14.12 -12.39
N HIS A 66 24.66 -13.37 -11.88
CA HIS A 66 23.22 -13.71 -11.95
C HIS A 66 22.47 -12.90 -13.01
N GLY A 67 23.17 -12.36 -14.01
CA GLY A 67 22.57 -11.55 -15.07
C GLY A 67 21.47 -12.25 -15.87
N ASP A 68 21.56 -13.58 -16.03
CA ASP A 68 20.55 -14.37 -16.75
C ASP A 68 19.32 -14.73 -15.92
N ARG A 69 19.32 -14.43 -14.60
CA ARG A 69 18.15 -14.65 -13.74
C ARG A 69 17.03 -13.70 -14.15
N THR A 70 15.79 -14.19 -14.17
CA THR A 70 14.62 -13.35 -14.40
C THR A 70 14.47 -12.35 -13.26
N ALA A 71 14.44 -11.06 -13.58
CA ALA A 71 14.17 -9.98 -12.66
C ALA A 71 12.67 -9.64 -12.63
N ILE A 72 12.05 -9.54 -13.82
CA ILE A 72 10.66 -9.13 -13.97
C ILE A 72 9.91 -10.14 -14.85
N ILE A 73 8.74 -10.57 -14.40
CA ILE A 73 7.72 -11.20 -15.23
C ILE A 73 6.64 -10.15 -15.48
N TYR A 74 6.38 -9.84 -16.74
CA TYR A 74 5.25 -9.02 -17.15
C TYR A 74 4.13 -9.90 -17.69
N ASP A 75 2.93 -9.74 -17.14
CA ASP A 75 1.73 -10.45 -17.59
C ASP A 75 0.56 -9.47 -17.67
N SER A 76 0.08 -9.20 -18.87
CA SER A 76 -1.03 -8.32 -19.16
C SER A 76 -2.15 -9.07 -19.89
N PRO A 77 -3.16 -9.58 -19.17
CA PRO A 77 -4.32 -10.20 -19.83
C PRO A 77 -5.17 -9.19 -20.61
N VAL A 78 -5.06 -7.89 -20.31
CA VAL A 78 -5.81 -6.84 -21.03
C VAL A 78 -5.20 -6.46 -22.37
N THR A 79 -3.91 -6.73 -22.58
CA THR A 79 -3.21 -6.55 -23.86
C THR A 79 -2.80 -7.87 -24.50
N HIS A 80 -3.03 -9.00 -23.82
CA HIS A 80 -2.57 -10.33 -24.21
C HIS A 80 -1.05 -10.43 -24.39
N THR A 81 -0.30 -9.68 -23.59
CA THR A 81 1.16 -9.61 -23.66
C THR A 81 1.78 -10.27 -22.44
N LYS A 82 2.77 -11.14 -22.66
CA LYS A 82 3.59 -11.76 -21.61
C LYS A 82 5.05 -11.79 -22.06
N HIS A 83 5.95 -11.37 -21.18
CA HIS A 83 7.39 -11.56 -21.38
C HIS A 83 8.14 -11.47 -20.06
N THR A 84 9.39 -11.89 -20.09
CA THR A 84 10.32 -11.80 -18.96
C THR A 84 11.45 -10.84 -19.30
N ILE A 85 12.01 -10.21 -18.27
CA ILE A 85 13.20 -9.37 -18.36
C ILE A 85 14.22 -9.92 -17.36
N THR A 86 15.42 -10.24 -17.82
CA THR A 86 16.50 -10.69 -16.95
C THR A 86 17.15 -9.52 -16.21
N TYR A 87 17.94 -9.79 -15.15
CA TYR A 87 18.69 -8.73 -14.44
C TYR A 87 19.66 -8.02 -15.38
N GLY A 88 20.32 -8.72 -16.30
CA GLY A 88 21.23 -8.10 -17.29
C GLY A 88 20.49 -7.22 -18.29
N GLU A 89 19.31 -7.64 -18.77
CA GLU A 89 18.47 -6.82 -19.64
C GLU A 89 17.95 -5.60 -18.89
N LEU A 90 17.50 -5.77 -17.63
CA LEU A 90 17.02 -4.68 -16.80
C LEU A 90 18.13 -3.66 -16.53
N GLN A 91 19.35 -4.10 -16.21
CA GLN A 91 20.50 -3.23 -16.04
C GLN A 91 20.73 -2.37 -17.30
N THR A 92 20.73 -3.00 -18.47
CA THR A 92 20.96 -2.31 -19.76
C THR A 92 19.88 -1.26 -20.03
N ARG A 93 18.60 -1.59 -19.84
CA ARG A 93 17.47 -0.69 -20.06
C ARG A 93 17.50 0.49 -19.09
N VAL A 94 17.70 0.21 -17.81
CA VAL A 94 17.75 1.24 -16.76
C VAL A 94 18.95 2.17 -16.93
N ALA A 95 20.13 1.64 -17.27
CA ALA A 95 21.32 2.45 -17.50
C ALA A 95 21.17 3.35 -18.74
N SER A 96 20.52 2.86 -19.80
CA SER A 96 20.21 3.65 -21.00
C SER A 96 19.25 4.81 -20.68
N LEU A 97 18.13 4.52 -19.99
CA LEU A 97 17.16 5.55 -19.59
C LEU A 97 17.79 6.58 -18.66
N ALA A 98 18.58 6.14 -17.69
CA ALA A 98 19.31 7.05 -16.80
C ALA A 98 20.31 7.93 -17.57
N GLY A 99 21.02 7.38 -18.56
CA GLY A 99 21.88 8.14 -19.45
C GLY A 99 21.13 9.23 -20.22
N ALA A 100 19.96 8.92 -20.74
CA ALA A 100 19.09 9.87 -21.43
C ALA A 100 18.59 10.99 -20.50
N LEU A 101 18.17 10.64 -19.29
CA LEU A 101 17.76 11.61 -18.26
C LEU A 101 18.92 12.54 -17.88
N ARG A 102 20.12 11.98 -17.66
CA ARG A 102 21.35 12.75 -17.37
C ARG A 102 21.70 13.70 -18.51
N THR A 103 21.59 13.27 -19.76
CA THR A 103 21.85 14.10 -20.95
C THR A 103 20.90 15.29 -21.03
N LYS A 104 19.68 15.15 -20.52
CA LYS A 104 18.69 16.24 -20.38
C LYS A 104 18.84 17.04 -19.09
N GLY A 105 19.90 16.81 -18.33
CA GLY A 105 20.24 17.59 -17.14
C GLY A 105 19.54 17.15 -15.87
N ILE A 106 19.03 15.92 -15.80
CA ILE A 106 18.58 15.35 -14.51
C ILE A 106 19.80 14.95 -13.70
N GLU A 107 19.87 15.46 -12.49
CA GLU A 107 20.97 15.27 -11.55
C GLU A 107 20.45 14.75 -10.19
N LYS A 108 21.40 14.38 -9.33
CA LYS A 108 21.12 13.99 -7.94
C LYS A 108 20.27 15.05 -7.23
N GLY A 109 19.15 14.62 -6.65
CA GLY A 109 18.20 15.46 -5.92
C GLY A 109 17.14 16.15 -6.78
N ASP A 110 17.22 16.08 -8.10
CA ASP A 110 16.13 16.53 -8.97
C ASP A 110 14.91 15.60 -8.80
N ARG A 111 13.70 16.18 -8.91
CA ARG A 111 12.46 15.40 -8.83
C ARG A 111 11.99 15.02 -10.23
N VAL A 112 11.51 13.77 -10.34
CA VAL A 112 10.90 13.23 -11.56
C VAL A 112 9.56 12.61 -11.17
N ILE A 113 8.47 13.07 -11.78
CA ILE A 113 7.17 12.42 -11.63
C ILE A 113 7.07 11.27 -12.63
N ILE A 114 6.53 10.14 -12.17
CA ILE A 114 6.22 8.96 -12.99
C ILE A 114 4.71 8.75 -12.97
N TYR A 115 4.06 8.89 -14.14
CA TYR A 115 2.62 8.76 -14.33
C TYR A 115 2.34 7.66 -15.36
N MET A 116 2.45 6.39 -14.93
CA MET A 116 2.44 5.22 -15.79
C MET A 116 1.51 4.13 -15.24
N PRO A 117 0.96 3.28 -16.11
CA PRO A 117 0.23 2.07 -15.69
C PRO A 117 1.19 0.98 -15.24
N MET A 118 0.64 -0.21 -14.93
CA MET A 118 1.41 -1.40 -14.54
C MET A 118 2.13 -2.02 -15.74
N VAL A 119 3.22 -1.39 -16.15
CA VAL A 119 4.13 -1.83 -17.22
C VAL A 119 5.57 -1.87 -16.71
N PRO A 120 6.46 -2.71 -17.27
CA PRO A 120 7.86 -2.78 -16.85
C PRO A 120 8.59 -1.44 -16.90
N GLU A 121 8.25 -0.59 -17.87
CA GLU A 121 8.82 0.75 -18.05
C GLU A 121 8.59 1.67 -16.83
N ALA A 122 7.56 1.42 -16.03
CA ALA A 122 7.36 2.13 -14.77
C ALA A 122 8.46 1.79 -13.75
N LEU A 123 8.84 0.50 -13.64
CA LEU A 123 9.94 0.07 -12.78
C LEU A 123 11.28 0.55 -13.32
N GLU A 124 11.48 0.51 -14.65
CA GLU A 124 12.67 1.04 -15.31
C GLU A 124 12.85 2.54 -14.99
N ALA A 125 11.77 3.32 -15.01
CA ALA A 125 11.80 4.75 -14.67
C ALA A 125 12.13 4.99 -13.19
N MET A 126 11.55 4.21 -12.26
CA MET A 126 11.87 4.29 -10.82
C MET A 126 13.35 3.97 -10.56
N LEU A 127 13.86 2.91 -11.16
CA LEU A 127 15.26 2.48 -11.02
C LEU A 127 16.24 3.44 -11.70
N ALA A 128 15.89 4.03 -12.85
CA ALA A 128 16.71 5.03 -13.52
C ALA A 128 16.86 6.31 -12.70
N CYS A 129 15.79 6.76 -12.03
CA CYS A 129 15.87 7.85 -11.06
C CYS A 129 16.78 7.49 -9.89
N ALA A 130 16.60 6.31 -9.29
CA ALA A 130 17.44 5.82 -8.20
C ALA A 130 18.91 5.72 -8.63
N ARG A 131 19.19 5.29 -9.86
CA ARG A 131 20.54 5.19 -10.44
C ARG A 131 21.27 6.53 -10.43
N LEU A 132 20.58 7.61 -10.76
CA LEU A 132 21.13 8.97 -10.79
C LEU A 132 21.10 9.66 -9.41
N GLY A 133 20.46 9.07 -8.39
CA GLY A 133 20.16 9.78 -7.14
C GLY A 133 19.09 10.86 -7.30
N ALA A 134 18.32 10.85 -8.38
CA ALA A 134 17.13 11.67 -8.54
C ALA A 134 15.99 11.12 -7.67
N ILE A 135 15.08 11.99 -7.25
CA ILE A 135 13.98 11.69 -6.36
C ILE A 135 12.72 11.47 -7.21
N HIS A 136 12.24 10.23 -7.32
CA HIS A 136 11.01 9.99 -8.08
C HIS A 136 9.75 10.18 -7.22
N SER A 137 8.64 10.50 -7.89
CA SER A 137 7.32 10.49 -7.31
C SER A 137 6.36 9.79 -8.28
N VAL A 138 5.96 8.57 -7.94
CA VAL A 138 5.00 7.82 -8.75
C VAL A 138 3.60 8.28 -8.41
N VAL A 139 2.84 8.65 -9.42
CA VAL A 139 1.44 9.05 -9.32
C VAL A 139 0.58 7.97 -9.95
N PHE A 140 -0.42 7.50 -9.20
CA PHE A 140 -1.35 6.47 -9.69
C PHE A 140 -1.98 6.88 -11.03
N GLY A 141 -1.86 5.99 -12.02
CA GLY A 141 -2.22 6.25 -13.42
C GLY A 141 -3.71 6.43 -13.71
N GLY A 142 -4.54 6.51 -12.74
CA GLY A 142 -5.97 6.80 -12.87
C GLY A 142 -6.39 8.13 -12.25
N PHE A 143 -5.45 8.93 -11.73
CA PHE A 143 -5.78 10.21 -11.12
C PHE A 143 -6.18 11.25 -12.18
N ALA A 144 -7.17 12.08 -11.81
CA ALA A 144 -7.59 13.23 -12.60
C ALA A 144 -6.48 14.27 -12.73
N ALA A 145 -6.55 15.12 -13.75
CA ALA A 145 -5.57 16.17 -14.02
C ALA A 145 -5.29 17.07 -12.80
N HIS A 146 -6.32 17.45 -12.05
CA HIS A 146 -6.15 18.27 -10.84
C HIS A 146 -5.26 17.62 -9.77
N GLU A 147 -5.41 16.32 -9.55
CA GLU A 147 -4.61 15.59 -8.56
C GLU A 147 -3.14 15.49 -8.96
N LEU A 148 -2.88 15.31 -10.24
CA LEU A 148 -1.53 15.35 -10.78
C LEU A 148 -0.95 16.77 -10.70
N ALA A 149 -1.73 17.81 -10.99
CA ALA A 149 -1.31 19.21 -10.92
C ALA A 149 -0.84 19.61 -9.50
N VAL A 150 -1.59 19.22 -8.47
CA VAL A 150 -1.21 19.48 -7.06
C VAL A 150 0.14 18.85 -6.71
N ARG A 151 0.41 17.64 -7.23
CA ARG A 151 1.70 16.95 -7.02
C ARG A 151 2.84 17.58 -7.82
N ILE A 152 2.54 18.07 -9.02
CA ILE A 152 3.51 18.83 -9.82
C ILE A 152 3.93 20.10 -9.06
N ASP A 153 2.98 20.82 -8.47
CA ASP A 153 3.27 22.06 -7.74
C ASP A 153 4.07 21.82 -6.46
N ASP A 154 3.77 20.75 -5.72
CA ASP A 154 4.48 20.44 -4.46
C ASP A 154 5.86 19.82 -4.69
N ALA A 155 5.98 18.84 -5.60
CA ALA A 155 7.25 18.18 -5.91
C ALA A 155 8.17 19.04 -6.78
N THR A 156 7.61 19.98 -7.56
CA THR A 156 8.35 20.80 -8.53
C THR A 156 9.29 19.96 -9.41
N PRO A 157 8.76 18.98 -10.18
CA PRO A 157 9.57 18.05 -10.96
C PRO A 157 10.23 18.74 -12.14
N LYS A 158 11.49 18.35 -12.42
CA LYS A 158 12.20 18.78 -13.61
C LYS A 158 11.71 18.03 -14.86
N ALA A 159 11.31 16.79 -14.70
CA ALA A 159 10.74 15.97 -15.77
C ALA A 159 9.53 15.18 -15.31
N ILE A 160 8.67 14.79 -16.28
CA ILE A 160 7.60 13.84 -16.09
C ILE A 160 7.76 12.70 -17.09
N ILE A 161 7.72 11.46 -16.60
CA ILE A 161 7.70 10.25 -17.41
C ILE A 161 6.28 9.69 -17.37
N ALA A 162 5.64 9.53 -18.52
CA ALA A 162 4.26 9.07 -18.60
C ALA A 162 4.05 8.06 -19.73
N ALA A 163 2.95 7.32 -19.69
CA ALA A 163 2.48 6.53 -20.82
C ALA A 163 1.42 7.30 -21.63
N SER A 164 1.21 6.90 -22.88
CA SER A 164 0.13 7.44 -23.72
C SER A 164 -1.25 7.09 -23.15
N CYS A 165 -1.39 5.86 -22.64
CA CYS A 165 -2.64 5.35 -22.06
C CYS A 165 -2.42 4.27 -21.02
N GLY A 166 -3.43 4.05 -20.18
CA GLY A 166 -3.65 2.85 -19.40
C GLY A 166 -4.75 1.99 -20.03
N ILE A 167 -4.76 0.68 -19.73
CA ILE A 167 -5.77 -0.24 -20.22
C ILE A 167 -6.50 -0.85 -19.03
N GLU A 168 -7.81 -0.68 -19.00
CA GLU A 168 -8.72 -1.37 -18.09
C GLU A 168 -9.61 -2.34 -18.87
N PRO A 169 -10.23 -3.33 -18.23
CA PRO A 169 -11.16 -4.22 -18.91
C PRO A 169 -12.24 -3.42 -19.67
N GLY A 170 -12.24 -3.56 -20.99
CA GLY A 170 -13.22 -2.94 -21.87
C GLY A 170 -13.02 -1.45 -22.19
N ARG A 171 -11.95 -0.79 -21.68
CA ARG A 171 -11.70 0.63 -22.01
C ARG A 171 -10.22 1.02 -22.02
N VAL A 172 -9.92 2.02 -22.84
CA VAL A 172 -8.64 2.73 -22.82
C VAL A 172 -8.78 3.99 -21.95
N VAL A 173 -7.82 4.21 -21.06
CA VAL A 173 -7.74 5.42 -20.23
C VAL A 173 -6.66 6.32 -20.82
N HIS A 174 -7.06 7.48 -21.34
CA HIS A 174 -6.19 8.41 -22.05
C HIS A 174 -5.32 9.21 -21.07
N TYR A 175 -4.05 8.81 -20.86
CA TYR A 175 -3.17 9.48 -19.88
C TYR A 175 -2.63 10.81 -20.38
N LYS A 176 -2.30 10.90 -21.68
CA LYS A 176 -1.70 12.14 -22.23
C LYS A 176 -2.60 13.37 -22.07
N PRO A 177 -3.92 13.33 -22.36
CA PRO A 177 -4.80 14.46 -22.09
C PRO A 177 -4.89 14.84 -20.60
N LEU A 178 -4.82 13.85 -19.68
CA LEU A 178 -4.79 14.11 -18.24
C LEU A 178 -3.48 14.79 -17.82
N LEU A 179 -2.36 14.34 -18.37
CA LEU A 179 -1.04 14.96 -18.16
C LEU A 179 -1.02 16.40 -18.66
N ASP A 180 -1.49 16.65 -19.88
CA ASP A 180 -1.53 17.99 -20.47
C ASP A 180 -2.39 18.93 -19.61
N GLY A 181 -3.61 18.49 -19.26
CA GLY A 181 -4.49 19.25 -18.40
C GLY A 181 -3.92 19.50 -16.99
N ALA A 182 -3.11 18.58 -16.48
CA ALA A 182 -2.42 18.78 -15.20
C ALA A 182 -1.30 19.82 -15.31
N ILE A 183 -0.48 19.74 -16.36
CA ILE A 183 0.58 20.72 -16.62
C ILE A 183 0.00 22.11 -16.85
N ASP A 184 -1.14 22.22 -17.56
CA ASP A 184 -1.81 23.50 -17.78
C ASP A 184 -2.31 24.13 -16.47
N GLN A 185 -2.86 23.32 -15.56
CA GLN A 185 -3.37 23.76 -14.25
C GLN A 185 -2.27 24.08 -13.23
N ALA A 186 -1.15 23.35 -13.26
CA ALA A 186 -0.06 23.53 -12.31
C ALA A 186 0.63 24.88 -12.50
N ALA A 187 1.07 25.51 -11.40
CA ALA A 187 1.91 26.71 -11.44
C ALA A 187 3.33 26.37 -11.92
N HIS A 188 3.89 25.26 -11.44
CA HIS A 188 5.17 24.74 -11.88
C HIS A 188 5.03 24.01 -13.22
N LYS A 189 6.03 24.18 -14.11
CA LYS A 189 6.09 23.49 -15.41
C LYS A 189 7.35 22.63 -15.45
N PRO A 190 7.24 21.34 -15.82
CA PRO A 190 8.42 20.51 -16.07
C PRO A 190 9.18 21.00 -17.30
N ASP A 191 10.50 20.79 -17.33
CA ASP A 191 11.32 21.17 -18.47
C ASP A 191 11.00 20.31 -19.70
N PHE A 192 10.68 19.02 -19.49
CA PHE A 192 10.29 18.08 -20.53
C PHE A 192 9.46 16.92 -20.00
N CYS A 193 8.78 16.21 -20.93
CA CYS A 193 8.08 14.96 -20.65
C CYS A 193 8.58 13.84 -21.56
N VAL A 194 8.72 12.63 -21.00
CA VAL A 194 9.03 11.41 -21.77
C VAL A 194 7.77 10.56 -21.84
N ILE A 195 7.32 10.23 -23.04
CA ILE A 195 6.05 9.54 -23.27
C ILE A 195 6.31 8.14 -23.82
N PHE A 196 5.94 7.12 -23.05
CA PHE A 196 5.90 5.74 -23.50
C PHE A 196 4.63 5.53 -24.32
N GLN A 197 4.79 5.38 -25.64
CA GLN A 197 3.69 5.15 -26.57
C GLN A 197 3.24 3.68 -26.48
N ARG A 198 1.94 3.49 -26.31
CA ARG A 198 1.33 2.15 -26.31
C ARG A 198 0.57 1.95 -27.63
N GLU A 199 0.58 0.71 -28.14
CA GLU A 199 -0.08 0.38 -29.43
C GLU A 199 -1.59 0.62 -29.41
N GLN A 200 -2.22 0.50 -28.23
CA GLN A 200 -3.67 0.69 -28.03
C GLN A 200 -4.08 2.14 -28.23
N GLU A 201 -3.16 3.07 -28.02
CA GLU A 201 -3.35 4.50 -28.31
C GLU A 201 -2.00 5.21 -28.42
N VAL A 202 -1.76 5.78 -29.58
CA VAL A 202 -0.59 6.64 -29.82
C VAL A 202 -0.99 8.09 -29.56
N ALA A 203 -0.41 8.70 -28.54
CA ALA A 203 -0.70 10.07 -28.15
C ALA A 203 0.05 11.08 -29.03
N HIS A 204 -0.55 12.25 -29.23
CA HIS A 204 0.15 13.39 -29.79
C HIS A 204 1.24 13.90 -28.85
N LEU A 205 2.41 14.22 -29.40
CA LEU A 205 3.54 14.78 -28.64
C LEU A 205 3.67 16.27 -28.92
N ASP A 206 3.65 17.09 -27.87
CA ASP A 206 3.82 18.54 -27.99
C ASP A 206 5.28 18.87 -28.25
N LYS A 207 5.52 19.49 -29.40
CA LYS A 207 6.88 19.87 -29.85
C LYS A 207 7.53 20.83 -28.82
N GLY A 208 8.76 20.51 -28.44
CA GLY A 208 9.56 21.31 -27.51
C GLY A 208 9.41 20.91 -26.03
N ARG A 209 8.38 20.10 -25.68
CA ARG A 209 8.19 19.57 -24.33
C ARG A 209 8.27 18.02 -24.30
N ASP A 210 7.57 17.36 -25.20
CA ASP A 210 7.40 15.90 -25.18
C ASP A 210 8.41 15.19 -26.08
N VAL A 211 8.92 14.06 -25.60
CA VAL A 211 9.82 13.17 -26.33
C VAL A 211 9.29 11.74 -26.23
N ASP A 212 9.32 11.00 -27.34
CA ASP A 212 9.01 9.58 -27.35
C ASP A 212 10.03 8.78 -26.54
N TRP A 213 9.58 7.79 -25.78
CA TRP A 213 10.40 6.95 -24.89
C TRP A 213 11.58 6.29 -25.60
N HIS A 214 11.36 5.71 -26.76
CA HIS A 214 12.42 5.03 -27.51
C HIS A 214 13.37 6.02 -28.18
N ALA A 215 12.84 7.09 -28.75
CA ALA A 215 13.64 8.16 -29.34
C ALA A 215 14.50 8.88 -28.31
N PHE A 216 14.01 9.00 -27.07
CA PHE A 216 14.71 9.61 -25.95
C PHE A 216 16.01 8.89 -25.58
N GLN A 217 16.03 7.58 -25.72
CA GLN A 217 17.16 6.72 -25.34
C GLN A 217 18.08 6.38 -26.51
N TYR A 218 17.72 6.75 -27.74
CA TYR A 218 18.48 6.35 -28.93
C TYR A 218 19.85 7.02 -28.98
N GLY A 219 20.91 6.20 -29.05
CA GLY A 219 22.28 6.66 -29.20
C GLY A 219 22.88 7.37 -27.99
N VAL A 220 22.27 7.19 -26.81
CA VAL A 220 22.72 7.80 -25.56
C VAL A 220 23.69 6.86 -24.84
N GLU A 221 24.76 7.43 -24.27
CA GLU A 221 25.69 6.67 -23.39
C GLU A 221 25.00 6.31 -22.07
N PRO A 222 25.03 5.04 -21.64
CA PRO A 222 24.48 4.62 -20.37
C PRO A 222 25.08 5.38 -19.17
N ALA A 223 24.30 5.55 -18.11
CA ALA A 223 24.78 6.16 -16.89
C ALA A 223 25.20 5.12 -15.86
N ASP A 224 26.27 5.40 -15.13
CA ASP A 224 26.66 4.65 -13.93
C ASP A 224 25.78 5.02 -12.73
N CYS A 225 25.79 4.18 -11.69
CA CYS A 225 25.13 4.46 -10.43
C CYS A 225 25.84 5.58 -9.66
N VAL A 226 25.07 6.57 -9.20
CA VAL A 226 25.58 7.71 -8.43
C VAL A 226 25.42 7.42 -6.94
N PRO A 227 26.50 7.32 -6.15
CA PRO A 227 26.40 7.15 -4.71
C PRO A 227 25.74 8.33 -4.02
N VAL A 228 24.79 8.04 -3.12
CA VAL A 228 24.07 9.04 -2.33
C VAL A 228 24.19 8.72 -0.83
N ALA A 229 24.00 9.71 0.01
CA ALA A 229 23.99 9.53 1.48
C ALA A 229 22.82 8.60 1.89
N GLY A 230 22.98 7.88 3.00
CA GLY A 230 21.95 6.96 3.48
C GLY A 230 20.61 7.63 3.79
N ASN A 231 20.62 8.90 4.21
CA ASN A 231 19.41 9.69 4.43
C ASN A 231 18.90 10.45 3.19
N HIS A 232 19.61 10.35 2.04
CA HIS A 232 19.15 10.98 0.80
C HIS A 232 17.76 10.45 0.40
N PRO A 233 16.79 11.32 0.04
CA PRO A 233 15.48 10.88 -0.39
C PRO A 233 15.54 10.02 -1.66
N ALA A 234 15.01 8.82 -1.61
CA ALA A 234 14.83 7.96 -2.79
C ALA A 234 13.57 8.34 -3.55
N TYR A 235 12.48 8.60 -2.83
CA TYR A 235 11.20 8.97 -3.45
C TYR A 235 10.31 9.79 -2.51
N ILE A 236 9.30 10.43 -3.12
CA ILE A 236 8.19 11.09 -2.45
C ILE A 236 6.91 10.37 -2.88
N LEU A 237 6.18 9.81 -1.91
CA LEU A 237 4.90 9.18 -2.18
C LEU A 237 3.77 9.96 -1.53
N TYR A 238 2.87 10.49 -2.35
CA TYR A 238 1.75 11.30 -1.88
C TYR A 238 0.58 10.45 -1.41
N THR A 239 0.14 10.69 -0.17
CA THR A 239 -1.08 10.11 0.39
C THR A 239 -2.19 11.16 0.45
N SER A 240 -3.46 10.70 0.43
CA SER A 240 -4.61 11.56 0.66
C SER A 240 -4.59 12.07 2.10
N GLY A 241 -4.43 13.39 2.28
CA GLY A 241 -4.54 14.00 3.60
C GLY A 241 -6.01 14.24 3.98
N THR A 242 -6.35 14.07 5.25
CA THR A 242 -7.68 14.38 5.80
C THR A 242 -8.09 15.86 5.61
N THR A 243 -7.11 16.75 5.39
CA THR A 243 -7.30 18.19 5.17
C THR A 243 -7.45 18.58 3.69
N GLY A 244 -7.50 17.62 2.76
CA GLY A 244 -7.63 17.86 1.32
C GLY A 244 -6.32 18.22 0.59
N GLN A 245 -5.22 18.43 1.31
CA GLN A 245 -3.88 18.57 0.72
C GLN A 245 -3.13 17.24 0.88
N PRO A 246 -2.53 16.70 -0.19
CA PRO A 246 -1.76 15.46 -0.09
C PRO A 246 -0.55 15.63 0.83
N LYS A 247 -0.14 14.51 1.47
CA LYS A 247 1.07 14.43 2.29
C LYS A 247 2.14 13.73 1.47
N GLY A 248 3.24 14.41 1.16
CA GLY A 248 4.39 13.82 0.49
C GLY A 248 5.27 13.04 1.47
N VAL A 249 5.07 11.74 1.57
CA VAL A 249 5.89 10.87 2.43
C VAL A 249 7.27 10.72 1.81
N VAL A 250 8.30 11.17 2.51
CA VAL A 250 9.70 11.01 2.09
C VAL A 250 10.22 9.64 2.49
N ARG A 251 10.96 8.99 1.61
CA ARG A 251 11.61 7.72 1.90
C ARG A 251 13.13 7.84 1.79
N PRO A 252 13.89 7.55 2.86
CA PRO A 252 15.36 7.61 2.83
C PRO A 252 15.94 6.40 2.11
N THR A 253 17.07 6.59 1.42
CA THR A 253 17.71 5.56 0.59
C THR A 253 18.26 4.38 1.40
N GLY A 254 19.14 4.62 2.35
CA GLY A 254 19.87 3.55 3.04
C GLY A 254 18.97 2.71 3.94
N GLY A 255 18.22 3.37 4.83
CA GLY A 255 17.33 2.68 5.75
C GLY A 255 16.23 1.87 5.04
N HIS A 256 15.73 2.37 3.91
CA HIS A 256 14.73 1.67 3.10
C HIS A 256 15.28 0.36 2.54
N MET A 257 16.47 0.37 1.94
CA MET A 257 17.09 -0.84 1.41
C MET A 257 17.36 -1.88 2.49
N VAL A 258 17.95 -1.45 3.63
CA VAL A 258 18.26 -2.35 4.75
C VAL A 258 17.00 -3.02 5.27
N ALA A 259 15.96 -2.24 5.54
CA ALA A 259 14.69 -2.76 6.06
C ALA A 259 14.01 -3.70 5.07
N LEU A 260 13.89 -3.31 3.80
CA LEU A 260 13.24 -4.15 2.79
C LEU A 260 13.98 -5.45 2.54
N HIS A 261 15.31 -5.42 2.44
CA HIS A 261 16.11 -6.63 2.31
C HIS A 261 15.89 -7.58 3.50
N TRP A 262 15.85 -7.03 4.73
CA TRP A 262 15.57 -7.80 5.93
C TRP A 262 14.17 -8.45 5.89
N THR A 263 13.14 -7.73 5.42
CA THR A 263 11.76 -8.26 5.38
C THR A 263 11.59 -9.43 4.42
N MET A 264 12.27 -9.43 3.28
CA MET A 264 12.15 -10.50 2.29
C MET A 264 12.52 -11.86 2.86
N LYS A 265 13.63 -11.91 3.58
CA LYS A 265 14.08 -13.13 4.27
C LYS A 265 13.21 -13.47 5.47
N ASN A 266 13.02 -12.52 6.36
CA ASN A 266 12.55 -12.79 7.72
C ASN A 266 11.01 -12.80 7.86
N ILE A 267 10.31 -12.02 7.02
CA ILE A 267 8.85 -12.02 7.01
C ILE A 267 8.32 -12.96 5.93
N TYR A 268 8.76 -12.78 4.69
CA TYR A 268 8.17 -13.49 3.55
C TYR A 268 8.82 -14.86 3.23
N ASN A 269 9.92 -15.19 3.85
CA ASN A 269 10.62 -16.49 3.72
C ASN A 269 10.97 -16.84 2.26
N VAL A 270 11.47 -15.88 1.52
CA VAL A 270 11.92 -16.08 0.14
C VAL A 270 13.43 -16.19 0.04
N GLU A 271 13.89 -16.85 -1.01
CA GLU A 271 15.28 -16.95 -1.38
C GLU A 271 15.53 -16.26 -2.74
N PRO A 272 16.78 -15.83 -3.04
CA PRO A 272 17.10 -15.27 -4.35
C PRO A 272 16.73 -16.22 -5.50
N GLY A 273 15.97 -15.71 -6.47
CA GLY A 273 15.43 -16.48 -7.59
C GLY A 273 13.99 -16.96 -7.40
N ASP A 274 13.44 -16.89 -6.19
CA ASP A 274 12.01 -17.16 -5.98
C ASP A 274 11.14 -16.13 -6.67
N VAL A 275 9.96 -16.53 -7.11
CA VAL A 275 8.96 -15.61 -7.68
C VAL A 275 8.07 -15.07 -6.59
N TYR A 276 8.16 -13.77 -6.39
CA TYR A 276 7.36 -13.00 -5.44
C TYR A 276 6.37 -12.11 -6.20
N TRP A 277 5.10 -12.19 -5.86
CA TRP A 277 4.08 -11.37 -6.51
C TRP A 277 3.30 -10.52 -5.51
N ALA A 278 3.50 -9.21 -5.55
CA ALA A 278 2.58 -8.26 -4.95
C ALA A 278 1.55 -7.81 -6.00
N ALA A 279 0.35 -8.34 -5.89
CA ALA A 279 -0.77 -7.99 -6.78
C ALA A 279 -1.38 -6.64 -6.35
N SER A 280 -0.67 -5.56 -6.66
CA SER A 280 -0.99 -4.17 -6.35
C SER A 280 -0.55 -3.26 -7.50
N ASP A 281 -0.45 -1.96 -7.27
CA ASP A 281 -0.06 -0.96 -8.26
C ASP A 281 1.16 -0.16 -7.81
N VAL A 282 2.03 0.21 -8.76
CA VAL A 282 3.25 1.00 -8.49
C VAL A 282 2.96 2.38 -7.91
N GLY A 283 1.77 2.92 -8.08
CA GLY A 283 1.33 4.19 -7.50
C GLY A 283 1.08 4.14 -5.98
N TRP A 284 1.15 2.95 -5.36
CA TRP A 284 0.99 2.76 -3.91
C TRP A 284 2.29 2.34 -3.24
N VAL A 285 2.33 2.44 -1.91
CA VAL A 285 3.53 2.01 -1.14
C VAL A 285 3.86 0.54 -1.34
N VAL A 286 2.85 -0.33 -1.51
CA VAL A 286 3.06 -1.76 -1.84
C VAL A 286 3.83 -1.90 -3.14
N GLY A 287 3.50 -1.09 -4.15
CA GLY A 287 4.20 -1.11 -5.43
C GLY A 287 5.65 -0.67 -5.32
N HIS A 288 5.93 0.39 -4.55
CA HIS A 288 7.30 0.81 -4.29
C HIS A 288 8.08 -0.26 -3.53
N SER A 289 7.58 -0.67 -2.37
CA SER A 289 8.30 -1.60 -1.50
C SER A 289 8.38 -3.01 -2.08
N TYR A 290 7.28 -3.57 -2.60
CA TYR A 290 7.15 -5.00 -2.86
C TYR A 290 6.82 -5.40 -4.31
N ILE A 291 6.66 -4.44 -5.23
CA ILE A 291 6.72 -4.72 -6.67
C ILE A 291 8.09 -4.34 -7.21
N CYS A 292 8.60 -3.15 -6.88
CA CYS A 292 9.88 -2.66 -7.40
C CYS A 292 11.06 -3.07 -6.51
N TYR A 293 11.17 -2.50 -5.29
CA TYR A 293 12.45 -2.50 -4.58
C TYR A 293 12.78 -3.79 -3.84
N ALA A 294 11.94 -4.27 -2.92
CA ALA A 294 12.30 -5.40 -2.05
C ALA A 294 12.61 -6.69 -2.82
N PRO A 295 11.80 -7.14 -3.79
CA PRO A 295 12.12 -8.35 -4.53
C PRO A 295 13.44 -8.23 -5.30
N LEU A 296 13.67 -7.11 -5.97
CA LEU A 296 14.89 -6.89 -6.74
C LEU A 296 16.12 -6.74 -5.83
N LEU A 297 16.02 -6.02 -4.70
CA LEU A 297 17.09 -5.93 -3.70
C LEU A 297 17.50 -7.31 -3.18
N TYR A 298 16.56 -8.22 -3.02
CA TYR A 298 16.83 -9.57 -2.51
C TYR A 298 17.26 -10.56 -3.60
N GLY A 299 17.18 -10.17 -4.88
CA GLY A 299 17.52 -11.03 -6.01
C GLY A 299 16.42 -12.01 -6.41
N CYS A 300 15.18 -11.72 -6.02
CA CYS A 300 13.97 -12.45 -6.44
C CYS A 300 13.51 -12.03 -7.84
N THR A 301 12.56 -12.77 -8.38
CA THR A 301 11.78 -12.38 -9.55
C THR A 301 10.52 -11.67 -9.07
N THR A 302 10.26 -10.45 -9.53
CA THR A 302 9.01 -9.72 -9.29
C THR A 302 8.03 -9.86 -10.44
N VAL A 303 6.73 -9.72 -10.16
CA VAL A 303 5.67 -9.79 -11.19
C VAL A 303 5.03 -8.41 -11.36
N VAL A 304 5.03 -7.92 -12.58
CA VAL A 304 4.27 -6.74 -13.02
C VAL A 304 3.02 -7.25 -13.72
N PHE A 305 1.88 -7.12 -13.07
CA PHE A 305 0.61 -7.63 -13.55
C PHE A 305 -0.32 -6.49 -13.94
N GLU A 306 -0.73 -6.46 -15.22
CA GLU A 306 -1.68 -5.48 -15.73
C GLU A 306 -3.04 -6.14 -15.94
N GLY A 307 -3.75 -6.40 -14.85
CA GLY A 307 -5.07 -7.05 -14.84
C GLY A 307 -5.84 -6.79 -13.55
N LYS A 308 -6.93 -7.52 -13.38
CA LYS A 308 -7.79 -7.46 -12.21
C LYS A 308 -7.93 -8.87 -11.60
N PRO A 309 -8.25 -9.00 -10.32
CA PRO A 309 -8.47 -10.32 -9.69
C PRO A 309 -9.68 -11.05 -10.28
N VAL A 310 -10.63 -10.30 -10.85
CA VAL A 310 -11.82 -10.81 -11.54
C VAL A 310 -11.99 -10.09 -12.88
N GLY A 311 -12.61 -10.75 -13.87
CA GLY A 311 -12.88 -10.14 -15.18
C GLY A 311 -11.68 -10.02 -16.13
N THR A 312 -10.53 -10.69 -15.82
CA THR A 312 -9.37 -10.74 -16.73
C THR A 312 -8.73 -12.15 -16.86
N PRO A 313 -9.41 -13.18 -17.37
CA PRO A 313 -10.77 -13.11 -17.89
C PRO A 313 -11.86 -13.39 -16.83
N ASP A 314 -11.53 -14.05 -15.70
CA ASP A 314 -12.48 -14.50 -14.67
C ASP A 314 -11.85 -14.52 -13.27
N ALA A 315 -12.53 -15.08 -12.28
CA ALA A 315 -12.05 -15.21 -10.92
C ALA A 315 -10.91 -16.25 -10.73
N GLY A 316 -10.55 -16.98 -11.76
CA GLY A 316 -9.41 -17.90 -11.78
C GLY A 316 -8.08 -17.24 -12.15
N THR A 317 -8.09 -15.95 -12.45
CA THR A 317 -6.89 -15.20 -12.91
C THR A 317 -5.70 -15.36 -11.96
N PHE A 318 -5.90 -15.22 -10.65
CA PHE A 318 -4.82 -15.34 -9.67
C PHE A 318 -4.26 -16.77 -9.61
N TRP A 319 -5.11 -17.77 -9.77
CA TRP A 319 -4.71 -19.17 -9.78
C TRP A 319 -3.88 -19.51 -11.01
N ARG A 320 -4.27 -18.98 -12.18
CA ARG A 320 -3.49 -19.07 -13.41
C ARG A 320 -2.09 -18.46 -13.23
N MET A 321 -2.02 -17.26 -12.65
CA MET A 321 -0.75 -16.59 -12.40
C MET A 321 0.19 -17.41 -11.51
N ILE A 322 -0.36 -18.01 -10.45
CA ILE A 322 0.42 -18.87 -9.54
C ILE A 322 0.96 -20.08 -10.28
N GLU A 323 0.12 -20.77 -11.06
CA GLU A 323 0.52 -21.95 -11.83
C GLU A 323 1.56 -21.63 -12.89
N GLU A 324 1.28 -20.64 -13.76
CA GLU A 324 2.14 -20.32 -14.91
C GLU A 324 3.50 -19.79 -14.48
N HIS A 325 3.53 -18.92 -13.49
CA HIS A 325 4.75 -18.22 -13.06
C HIS A 325 5.41 -18.85 -11.83
N LYS A 326 4.88 -19.95 -11.32
CA LYS A 326 5.41 -20.64 -10.13
C LYS A 326 5.61 -19.72 -8.94
N ILE A 327 4.61 -18.91 -8.67
CA ILE A 327 4.64 -17.92 -7.59
C ILE A 327 4.74 -18.63 -6.24
N LYS A 328 5.73 -18.24 -5.44
CA LYS A 328 5.98 -18.76 -4.10
C LYS A 328 5.21 -17.98 -3.03
N VAL A 329 5.18 -16.66 -3.15
CA VAL A 329 4.49 -15.76 -2.22
C VAL A 329 3.56 -14.87 -3.02
N LEU A 330 2.29 -14.86 -2.62
CA LEU A 330 1.29 -13.90 -3.11
C LEU A 330 1.03 -12.87 -2.00
N PHE A 331 1.12 -11.60 -2.35
CA PHE A 331 0.72 -10.49 -1.50
C PHE A 331 -0.36 -9.67 -2.20
N THR A 332 -1.50 -9.42 -1.57
CA THR A 332 -2.57 -8.61 -2.15
C THR A 332 -3.44 -7.94 -1.08
N ALA A 333 -4.47 -7.20 -1.48
CA ALA A 333 -5.44 -6.63 -0.55
C ALA A 333 -6.59 -7.61 -0.27
N PRO A 334 -7.20 -7.58 0.92
CA PRO A 334 -8.40 -8.35 1.24
C PRO A 334 -9.55 -8.16 0.24
N THR A 335 -9.70 -6.95 -0.31
CA THR A 335 -10.69 -6.62 -1.35
C THR A 335 -10.56 -7.53 -2.58
N ALA A 336 -9.35 -7.92 -2.99
CA ALA A 336 -9.15 -8.81 -4.13
C ALA A 336 -9.73 -10.20 -3.84
N PHE A 337 -9.49 -10.73 -2.65
CA PHE A 337 -10.02 -12.02 -2.23
C PHE A 337 -11.53 -11.99 -2.02
N ARG A 338 -12.09 -10.90 -1.48
CA ARG A 338 -13.55 -10.71 -1.42
C ARG A 338 -14.19 -10.68 -2.82
N ALA A 339 -13.54 -10.01 -3.78
CA ALA A 339 -14.03 -9.99 -5.16
C ALA A 339 -14.02 -11.40 -5.80
N ILE A 340 -12.93 -12.16 -5.61
CA ILE A 340 -12.84 -13.55 -6.10
C ILE A 340 -13.91 -14.42 -5.42
N LYS A 341 -14.03 -14.33 -4.09
CA LYS A 341 -15.03 -15.09 -3.32
C LYS A 341 -16.47 -14.78 -3.76
N ARG A 342 -16.76 -13.53 -4.09
CA ARG A 342 -18.09 -13.14 -4.57
C ARG A 342 -18.45 -13.81 -5.90
N GLU A 343 -17.49 -13.93 -6.82
CA GLU A 343 -17.68 -14.55 -8.13
C GLU A 343 -17.59 -16.08 -8.08
N ASP A 344 -16.75 -16.62 -7.20
CA ASP A 344 -16.54 -18.08 -7.00
C ASP A 344 -16.60 -18.42 -5.50
N PRO A 345 -17.79 -18.37 -4.86
CA PRO A 345 -17.93 -18.56 -3.41
C PRO A 345 -17.46 -19.93 -2.91
N LYS A 346 -17.57 -20.95 -3.75
CA LYS A 346 -17.15 -22.32 -3.42
C LYS A 346 -15.67 -22.58 -3.71
N GLY A 347 -15.01 -21.70 -4.49
CA GLY A 347 -13.63 -21.89 -4.94
C GLY A 347 -13.49 -23.01 -5.96
N GLU A 348 -14.49 -23.21 -6.83
CA GLU A 348 -14.47 -24.31 -7.82
C GLU A 348 -13.36 -24.14 -8.85
N LEU A 349 -13.02 -22.88 -9.19
CA LEU A 349 -11.99 -22.57 -10.20
C LEU A 349 -10.57 -22.98 -9.75
N VAL A 350 -10.28 -22.97 -8.44
CA VAL A 350 -8.97 -23.37 -7.92
C VAL A 350 -8.59 -24.79 -8.35
N GLY A 351 -9.57 -25.69 -8.43
CA GLY A 351 -9.36 -27.08 -8.83
C GLY A 351 -8.81 -27.27 -10.25
N ASN A 352 -8.82 -26.23 -11.08
CA ASN A 352 -8.33 -26.24 -12.45
C ASN A 352 -6.83 -25.91 -12.57
N TYR A 353 -6.17 -25.52 -11.46
CA TYR A 353 -4.81 -25.00 -11.47
C TYR A 353 -3.89 -25.69 -10.46
N ASP A 354 -2.62 -25.81 -10.79
CA ASP A 354 -1.58 -26.32 -9.89
C ASP A 354 -1.02 -25.18 -9.03
N LEU A 355 -1.45 -25.10 -7.78
CA LEU A 355 -0.97 -24.10 -6.81
C LEU A 355 0.18 -24.60 -5.93
N SER A 356 0.84 -25.72 -6.26
CA SER A 356 1.87 -26.34 -5.41
C SER A 356 3.11 -25.48 -5.15
N SER A 357 3.35 -24.47 -5.98
CA SER A 357 4.43 -23.49 -5.77
C SER A 357 4.13 -22.47 -4.67
N LEU A 358 2.85 -22.18 -4.40
CA LEU A 358 2.45 -21.19 -3.41
C LEU A 358 2.73 -21.69 -1.99
N GLN A 359 3.45 -20.90 -1.21
CA GLN A 359 3.79 -21.23 0.18
C GLN A 359 3.09 -20.33 1.19
N SER A 360 2.71 -19.11 0.81
CA SER A 360 1.99 -18.17 1.68
C SER A 360 1.22 -17.12 0.90
N LEU A 361 0.14 -16.64 1.54
CA LEU A 361 -0.62 -15.47 1.12
C LEU A 361 -0.50 -14.40 2.20
N PHE A 362 -0.07 -13.20 1.81
CA PHE A 362 -0.08 -12.01 2.67
C PHE A 362 -1.18 -11.04 2.24
N LEU A 363 -1.90 -10.50 3.20
CA LEU A 363 -2.96 -9.51 3.01
C LEU A 363 -2.62 -8.21 3.73
N ALA A 364 -2.83 -7.06 3.10
CA ALA A 364 -2.68 -5.76 3.74
C ALA A 364 -3.49 -4.66 3.04
N GLY A 365 -3.50 -3.47 3.65
CA GLY A 365 -4.12 -2.26 3.09
C GLY A 365 -5.45 -1.90 3.76
N GLU A 366 -6.17 -2.88 4.23
CA GLU A 366 -7.36 -2.78 5.07
C GLU A 366 -7.43 -4.03 5.98
N ARG A 367 -8.28 -3.99 6.98
CA ARG A 367 -8.49 -5.15 7.84
C ARG A 367 -9.09 -6.31 7.02
N ALA A 368 -8.45 -7.46 7.10
CA ALA A 368 -9.00 -8.69 6.56
C ALA A 368 -10.06 -9.26 7.52
N ASP A 369 -11.30 -9.41 7.04
CA ASP A 369 -12.34 -10.01 7.85
C ASP A 369 -12.10 -11.51 8.04
N PRO A 370 -12.52 -12.08 9.21
CA PRO A 370 -12.29 -13.49 9.53
C PRO A 370 -12.81 -14.46 8.48
N ASP A 371 -13.99 -14.20 7.93
CA ASP A 371 -14.63 -15.07 6.95
C ASP A 371 -13.85 -15.15 5.63
N THR A 372 -13.26 -14.04 5.18
CA THR A 372 -12.37 -14.02 4.01
C THR A 372 -11.07 -14.78 4.27
N ILE A 373 -10.48 -14.63 5.45
CA ILE A 373 -9.24 -15.35 5.82
C ILE A 373 -9.51 -16.85 5.89
N GLU A 374 -10.57 -17.29 6.57
CA GLU A 374 -10.94 -18.69 6.70
C GLU A 374 -11.26 -19.34 5.34
N TRP A 375 -11.96 -18.60 4.47
CA TRP A 375 -12.23 -19.06 3.11
C TRP A 375 -10.93 -19.26 2.33
N ALA A 376 -10.01 -18.29 2.37
CA ALA A 376 -8.74 -18.36 1.68
C ALA A 376 -7.85 -19.50 2.21
N GLN A 377 -7.76 -19.67 3.54
CA GLN A 377 -7.01 -20.76 4.17
C GLN A 377 -7.54 -22.15 3.75
N ARG A 378 -8.86 -22.33 3.78
CA ARG A 378 -9.49 -23.58 3.36
C ARG A 378 -9.19 -23.90 1.89
N LEU A 379 -9.17 -22.87 1.05
CA LEU A 379 -9.00 -23.00 -0.40
C LEU A 379 -7.54 -23.25 -0.79
N LEU A 380 -6.64 -22.44 -0.27
CA LEU A 380 -5.23 -22.45 -0.68
C LEU A 380 -4.37 -23.46 0.12
N LYS A 381 -4.79 -23.79 1.34
CA LYS A 381 -4.07 -24.72 2.27
C LYS A 381 -2.65 -24.27 2.59
N VAL A 382 -2.40 -22.97 2.59
CA VAL A 382 -1.17 -22.30 3.00
C VAL A 382 -1.47 -21.28 4.08
N PRO A 383 -0.49 -20.80 4.85
CA PRO A 383 -0.68 -19.69 5.78
C PRO A 383 -1.24 -18.46 5.05
N VAL A 384 -2.35 -17.92 5.56
CA VAL A 384 -2.95 -16.65 5.14
C VAL A 384 -2.72 -15.65 6.25
N ILE A 385 -1.89 -14.66 5.98
CA ILE A 385 -1.36 -13.73 6.97
C ILE A 385 -1.89 -12.35 6.68
N ASP A 386 -2.74 -11.84 7.55
CA ASP A 386 -3.02 -10.41 7.60
C ASP A 386 -1.82 -9.73 8.23
N HIS A 387 -1.19 -8.77 7.56
CA HIS A 387 -0.09 -8.01 8.11
C HIS A 387 -0.36 -6.52 7.99
N TRP A 388 0.08 -5.77 9.01
CA TRP A 388 -0.30 -4.38 9.17
C TRP A 388 0.88 -3.44 9.03
N TRP A 389 0.69 -2.41 8.21
CA TRP A 389 1.62 -1.31 7.96
C TRP A 389 0.95 -0.13 7.26
N GLN A 390 1.68 0.92 7.04
CA GLN A 390 1.19 2.17 6.47
C GLN A 390 2.13 2.67 5.37
N THR A 391 1.65 3.60 4.55
CA THR A 391 2.51 4.28 3.57
C THR A 391 3.69 4.97 4.26
N GLU A 392 3.44 5.55 5.41
CA GLU A 392 4.42 6.21 6.27
C GLU A 392 5.54 5.28 6.71
N THR A 393 5.22 4.06 7.05
CA THR A 393 6.20 3.09 7.58
C THR A 393 6.96 2.34 6.50
N GLY A 394 6.34 2.11 5.32
CA GLY A 394 7.00 1.53 4.15
C GLY A 394 7.11 0.00 4.16
N TYR A 395 6.94 -0.65 5.31
CA TYR A 395 6.94 -2.10 5.49
C TYR A 395 6.22 -2.49 6.79
N ALA A 396 6.06 -3.80 7.03
CA ALA A 396 5.22 -4.32 8.10
C ALA A 396 5.66 -3.89 9.50
N ILE A 397 4.74 -3.30 10.25
CA ILE A 397 4.83 -3.07 11.68
C ILE A 397 4.56 -4.37 12.43
N ALA A 398 3.53 -5.10 12.02
CA ALA A 398 3.15 -6.40 12.56
C ALA A 398 2.91 -7.40 11.43
N ALA A 399 3.42 -8.61 11.60
CA ALA A 399 3.30 -9.73 10.67
C ALA A 399 3.54 -11.07 11.37
N ASN A 400 3.29 -12.17 10.67
CA ASN A 400 3.81 -13.48 11.03
C ASN A 400 5.18 -13.66 10.35
N PRO A 401 6.28 -13.77 11.09
CA PRO A 401 7.63 -13.77 10.51
C PRO A 401 8.05 -15.16 10.01
N LEU A 402 7.47 -15.62 8.90
CA LEU A 402 7.64 -16.98 8.39
C LEU A 402 9.11 -17.40 8.17
N GLY A 403 10.00 -16.45 7.89
CA GLY A 403 11.43 -16.73 7.70
C GLY A 403 12.22 -16.85 9.01
N ILE A 404 11.63 -16.46 10.13
CA ILE A 404 12.20 -16.64 11.48
C ILE A 404 11.53 -17.83 12.16
N GLU A 405 10.22 -17.77 12.29
CA GLU A 405 9.39 -18.77 12.96
C GLU A 405 7.94 -18.61 12.48
N GLU A 406 7.34 -19.69 11.98
CA GLU A 406 5.92 -19.69 11.68
C GLU A 406 5.12 -19.74 13.00
N LEU A 407 4.49 -18.63 13.33
CA LEU A 407 3.64 -18.51 14.51
C LEU A 407 2.21 -18.96 14.18
N PRO A 408 1.42 -19.43 15.16
CA PRO A 408 0.01 -19.71 14.95
C PRO A 408 -0.73 -18.50 14.38
N VAL A 409 -1.49 -18.68 13.31
CA VAL A 409 -2.32 -17.61 12.75
C VAL A 409 -3.56 -17.44 13.63
N LYS A 410 -3.68 -16.28 14.28
CA LYS A 410 -4.91 -15.87 14.98
C LYS A 410 -5.74 -15.00 14.02
N ILE A 411 -6.90 -15.49 13.63
CA ILE A 411 -7.78 -14.82 12.67
C ILE A 411 -8.18 -13.44 13.18
N GLY A 412 -8.11 -12.43 12.31
CA GLY A 412 -8.38 -11.03 12.66
C GLY A 412 -7.20 -10.29 13.30
N SER A 413 -6.04 -10.96 13.45
CA SER A 413 -4.81 -10.37 13.98
C SER A 413 -3.72 -10.33 12.90
N PRO A 414 -3.00 -9.20 12.73
CA PRO A 414 -1.77 -9.14 11.93
C PRO A 414 -0.57 -9.82 12.61
N SER A 415 -0.81 -10.69 13.58
CA SER A 415 0.18 -11.39 14.40
C SER A 415 0.93 -10.46 15.36
N VAL A 416 2.26 -10.49 15.37
CA VAL A 416 3.10 -9.82 16.37
C VAL A 416 3.90 -8.67 15.76
N SER A 417 4.33 -7.72 16.60
CA SER A 417 5.19 -6.62 16.14
C SER A 417 6.54 -7.15 15.65
N MET A 418 7.02 -6.63 14.53
CA MET A 418 8.32 -7.02 13.98
C MET A 418 9.47 -6.35 14.75
N PRO A 419 10.67 -6.95 14.78
CA PRO A 419 11.87 -6.26 15.25
C PRO A 419 12.03 -4.89 14.60
N GLY A 420 12.29 -3.88 15.40
CA GLY A 420 12.28 -2.47 15.00
C GLY A 420 11.06 -1.70 15.52
N TRP A 421 9.97 -2.37 15.85
CA TRP A 421 8.69 -1.72 16.17
C TRP A 421 8.31 -1.95 17.63
N ASP A 422 8.54 -0.94 18.50
CA ASP A 422 8.03 -0.93 19.88
C ASP A 422 6.59 -0.44 19.91
N VAL A 423 5.66 -1.35 19.56
CA VAL A 423 4.22 -1.07 19.51
C VAL A 423 3.65 -1.02 20.91
N GLN A 424 2.96 0.08 21.23
CA GLN A 424 2.29 0.29 22.51
C GLN A 424 0.82 0.65 22.26
N ILE A 425 -0.06 0.22 23.18
CA ILE A 425 -1.46 0.62 23.20
C ILE A 425 -1.61 1.68 24.28
N LEU A 426 -2.06 2.87 23.93
CA LEU A 426 -2.11 4.03 24.82
C LEU A 426 -3.55 4.45 25.12
N ASP A 427 -3.79 4.91 26.37
CA ASP A 427 -4.99 5.63 26.75
C ASP A 427 -4.97 7.09 26.21
N GLU A 428 -6.02 7.87 26.48
CA GLU A 428 -6.11 9.26 26.07
C GLU A 428 -5.05 10.19 26.69
N ALA A 429 -4.48 9.78 27.82
CA ALA A 429 -3.41 10.49 28.52
C ALA A 429 -2.01 10.09 28.04
N GLY A 430 -1.91 9.13 27.10
CA GLY A 430 -0.65 8.62 26.56
C GLY A 430 0.04 7.57 27.45
N HIS A 431 -0.69 6.94 28.36
CA HIS A 431 -0.13 5.85 29.18
C HIS A 431 -0.45 4.50 28.56
N PRO A 432 0.52 3.55 28.59
CA PRO A 432 0.27 2.17 28.17
C PRO A 432 -0.84 1.51 28.97
N VAL A 433 -1.71 0.77 28.27
CA VAL A 433 -2.82 0.02 28.87
C VAL A 433 -2.53 -1.48 28.95
N PRO A 434 -3.18 -2.24 29.86
CA PRO A 434 -3.02 -3.69 29.94
C PRO A 434 -3.48 -4.43 28.67
N PRO A 435 -3.00 -5.67 28.44
CA PRO A 435 -3.49 -6.53 27.37
C PRO A 435 -5.03 -6.65 27.37
N GLY A 436 -5.62 -6.77 26.20
CA GLY A 436 -7.07 -6.85 26.00
C GLY A 436 -7.81 -5.51 26.08
N THR A 437 -7.12 -4.41 26.42
CA THR A 437 -7.73 -3.07 26.54
C THR A 437 -7.58 -2.31 25.22
N LEU A 438 -8.71 -1.80 24.70
CA LEU A 438 -8.73 -0.98 23.49
C LEU A 438 -8.13 0.41 23.76
N GLY A 439 -7.19 0.83 22.91
CA GLY A 439 -6.57 2.14 22.98
C GLY A 439 -6.03 2.59 21.63
N ALA A 440 -5.33 3.73 21.61
CA ALA A 440 -4.61 4.19 20.44
C ALA A 440 -3.35 3.36 20.23
N ILE A 441 -3.15 2.88 19.00
CA ILE A 441 -1.91 2.17 18.64
C ILE A 441 -0.85 3.20 18.33
N ALA A 442 0.24 3.18 19.06
CA ALA A 442 1.38 4.06 18.88
C ALA A 442 2.69 3.25 18.82
N VAL A 443 3.71 3.81 18.19
CA VAL A 443 5.03 3.20 18.14
C VAL A 443 6.00 4.10 18.89
N LYS A 444 6.67 3.55 19.90
CA LYS A 444 7.67 4.30 20.66
C LYS A 444 8.86 4.66 19.76
N LEU A 445 9.30 5.89 19.86
CA LEU A 445 10.45 6.40 19.09
C LEU A 445 11.79 5.89 19.65
N PRO A 446 12.82 5.73 18.78
CA PRO A 446 12.84 6.01 17.34
C PRO A 446 12.09 4.96 16.52
N LEU A 447 11.49 5.38 15.38
CA LEU A 447 11.02 4.44 14.37
C LEU A 447 12.21 3.71 13.73
N PRO A 448 12.04 2.46 13.26
CA PRO A 448 13.13 1.71 12.62
C PRO A 448 13.56 2.32 11.27
N PRO A 449 14.71 1.89 10.71
CA PRO A 449 15.18 2.37 9.41
C PRO A 449 14.16 2.11 8.30
N GLY A 450 14.15 2.96 7.28
CA GLY A 450 13.25 2.85 6.14
C GLY A 450 11.88 3.49 6.31
N THR A 451 11.56 3.99 7.50
CA THR A 451 10.36 4.79 7.75
C THR A 451 10.52 6.23 7.27
N LEU A 452 9.42 6.98 7.21
CA LEU A 452 9.49 8.40 6.87
C LEU A 452 10.28 9.19 7.92
N PRO A 453 11.31 9.98 7.55
CA PRO A 453 11.94 10.92 8.46
C PRO A 453 11.13 12.22 8.59
N THR A 454 10.35 12.57 7.56
CA THR A 454 9.52 13.78 7.48
C THR A 454 8.52 13.71 6.33
N LEU A 455 7.69 14.74 6.18
CA LEU A 455 6.91 15.02 4.98
C LEU A 455 7.62 16.04 4.11
N TRP A 456 7.56 15.87 2.78
CA TRP A 456 8.15 16.78 1.81
C TRP A 456 7.59 18.20 1.99
N ASN A 457 8.49 19.19 2.10
CA ASN A 457 8.18 20.60 2.33
C ASN A 457 7.23 20.89 3.53
N ALA A 458 7.04 19.94 4.47
CA ALA A 458 5.98 20.06 5.46
C ALA A 458 6.33 19.45 6.83
N GLU A 459 7.55 19.74 7.37
CA GLU A 459 8.01 19.22 8.68
C GLU A 459 7.05 19.58 9.83
N ALA A 460 6.56 20.81 9.89
CA ALA A 460 5.60 21.20 10.92
C ALA A 460 4.30 20.36 10.87
N ARG A 461 3.84 20.03 9.66
CA ARG A 461 2.69 19.14 9.47
C ARG A 461 3.04 17.70 9.88
N PHE A 462 4.26 17.24 9.63
CA PHE A 462 4.74 15.93 10.09
C PHE A 462 4.65 15.84 11.62
N ARG A 463 5.26 16.79 12.34
CA ARG A 463 5.22 16.83 13.81
C ARG A 463 3.78 16.82 14.33
N LYS A 464 2.96 17.72 13.84
CA LYS A 464 1.54 17.84 14.25
C LYS A 464 0.73 16.57 13.97
N SER A 465 0.99 15.88 12.85
CA SER A 465 0.19 14.71 12.44
C SER A 465 0.59 13.42 13.12
N TYR A 466 1.83 13.31 13.61
CA TYR A 466 2.37 12.02 14.03
C TYR A 466 3.11 12.02 15.36
N LEU A 467 3.56 13.19 15.88
CA LEU A 467 4.46 13.25 17.05
C LEU A 467 3.94 14.07 18.22
N ASP A 468 3.06 15.06 17.98
CA ASP A 468 2.67 16.04 19.01
C ASP A 468 1.63 15.51 19.97
N HIS A 469 0.76 14.57 19.55
CA HIS A 469 -0.34 14.09 20.37
C HIS A 469 0.15 13.20 21.54
N PHE A 470 1.07 12.28 21.26
CA PHE A 470 1.70 11.42 22.25
C PHE A 470 3.23 11.65 22.25
N PRO A 471 3.77 12.55 23.09
CA PRO A 471 5.20 12.83 23.12
C PRO A 471 6.04 11.57 23.35
N GLY A 472 7.04 11.34 22.50
CA GLY A 472 7.88 10.14 22.52
C GLY A 472 7.35 8.96 21.72
N TYR A 473 6.21 9.13 21.05
CA TYR A 473 5.60 8.10 20.21
C TYR A 473 5.26 8.65 18.82
N TYR A 474 5.24 7.75 17.86
CA TYR A 474 4.62 7.95 16.55
C TYR A 474 3.17 7.51 16.62
N GLU A 475 2.24 8.40 16.30
CA GLU A 475 0.80 8.12 16.25
C GLU A 475 0.43 7.48 14.91
N THR A 476 -0.07 6.23 14.96
CA THR A 476 -0.46 5.50 13.74
C THR A 476 -1.82 5.96 13.20
N GLY A 477 -2.65 6.58 14.04
CA GLY A 477 -4.04 6.89 13.74
C GLY A 477 -4.95 5.66 13.71
N ASP A 478 -4.48 4.51 14.19
CA ASP A 478 -5.26 3.28 14.35
C ASP A 478 -5.53 3.01 15.83
N ALA A 479 -6.65 2.36 16.13
CA ALA A 479 -7.03 1.90 17.46
C ALA A 479 -7.11 0.38 17.49
N GLY A 480 -6.68 -0.22 18.61
CA GLY A 480 -6.63 -1.66 18.75
C GLY A 480 -6.20 -2.09 20.14
N TYR A 481 -5.84 -3.33 20.28
CA TYR A 481 -5.32 -3.92 21.50
C TYR A 481 -4.29 -5.00 21.21
N VAL A 482 -3.51 -5.37 22.23
CA VAL A 482 -2.63 -6.54 22.21
C VAL A 482 -3.22 -7.57 23.16
N ASP A 483 -3.29 -8.84 22.76
CA ASP A 483 -3.77 -9.91 23.64
C ASP A 483 -2.67 -10.39 24.62
N GLU A 484 -3.01 -11.35 25.51
CA GLU A 484 -2.09 -11.89 26.50
C GLU A 484 -0.89 -12.65 25.91
N ASP A 485 -1.01 -13.12 24.65
CA ASP A 485 0.06 -13.81 23.92
C ASP A 485 0.94 -12.83 23.11
N GLY A 486 0.61 -11.52 23.10
CA GLY A 486 1.34 -10.47 22.38
C GLY A 486 0.87 -10.26 20.93
N TYR A 487 -0.26 -10.83 20.54
CA TYR A 487 -0.85 -10.61 19.21
C TYR A 487 -1.60 -9.29 19.16
N LEU A 488 -1.32 -8.50 18.12
CA LEU A 488 -1.94 -7.21 17.88
C LEU A 488 -3.28 -7.40 17.16
N TYR A 489 -4.27 -6.59 17.50
CA TYR A 489 -5.56 -6.52 16.80
C TYR A 489 -5.86 -5.07 16.44
N ILE A 490 -5.99 -4.82 15.13
CA ILE A 490 -6.37 -3.49 14.61
C ILE A 490 -7.89 -3.46 14.49
N MET A 491 -8.54 -2.60 15.27
CA MET A 491 -9.99 -2.62 15.41
C MET A 491 -10.69 -1.51 14.63
N ALA A 492 -10.07 -0.35 14.47
CA ALA A 492 -10.62 0.79 13.72
C ALA A 492 -9.54 1.85 13.49
N ARG A 493 -9.82 2.84 12.65
CA ARG A 493 -9.14 4.14 12.72
C ARG A 493 -9.56 4.86 14.00
N THR A 494 -8.67 5.67 14.58
CA THR A 494 -9.01 6.45 15.78
C THR A 494 -10.17 7.42 15.55
N ASP A 495 -10.30 7.92 14.32
CA ASP A 495 -11.38 8.79 13.86
C ASP A 495 -12.68 8.04 13.46
N ASP A 496 -12.62 6.70 13.28
CA ASP A 496 -13.78 5.84 12.99
C ASP A 496 -14.35 5.15 14.25
N VAL A 497 -13.75 5.34 15.42
CA VAL A 497 -14.30 4.83 16.70
C VAL A 497 -15.57 5.59 17.02
N ILE A 498 -16.66 4.84 17.28
CA ILE A 498 -17.98 5.42 17.56
C ILE A 498 -18.14 5.62 19.06
N ASN A 499 -18.53 6.83 19.46
CA ASN A 499 -18.79 7.15 20.88
C ASN A 499 -20.29 7.11 21.17
N VAL A 500 -20.78 6.02 21.73
CA VAL A 500 -22.19 5.85 22.11
C VAL A 500 -22.35 6.07 23.59
N ALA A 501 -22.92 7.18 24.00
CA ALA A 501 -23.19 7.53 25.40
C ALA A 501 -21.94 7.36 26.32
N GLY A 502 -20.75 7.72 25.84
CA GLY A 502 -19.48 7.59 26.55
C GLY A 502 -18.77 6.23 26.36
N HIS A 503 -19.37 5.28 25.67
CA HIS A 503 -18.73 4.01 25.34
C HIS A 503 -18.07 4.10 23.97
N ARG A 504 -16.76 3.83 23.92
CA ARG A 504 -15.98 3.76 22.67
C ARG A 504 -16.16 2.39 22.04
N LEU A 505 -16.75 2.34 20.86
CA LEU A 505 -17.09 1.14 20.15
C LEU A 505 -16.31 1.04 18.83
N SER A 506 -15.77 -0.14 18.58
CA SER A 506 -15.07 -0.42 17.34
C SER A 506 -16.04 -0.67 16.19
N THR A 507 -15.87 0.08 15.08
CA THR A 507 -16.58 -0.21 13.82
C THR A 507 -16.21 -1.61 13.32
N GLY A 508 -14.94 -2.00 13.41
CA GLY A 508 -14.45 -3.29 12.97
C GLY A 508 -15.09 -4.47 13.72
N ALA A 509 -15.29 -4.36 15.04
CA ALA A 509 -15.97 -5.41 15.80
C ALA A 509 -17.43 -5.63 15.35
N MET A 510 -18.13 -4.54 15.02
CA MET A 510 -19.49 -4.65 14.46
C MET A 510 -19.46 -5.21 13.04
N GLU A 511 -18.53 -4.76 12.21
CA GLU A 511 -18.35 -5.25 10.83
C GLU A 511 -18.05 -6.75 10.77
N GLU A 512 -17.29 -7.30 11.74
CA GLU A 512 -17.09 -8.75 11.85
C GLU A 512 -18.40 -9.52 12.01
N VAL A 513 -19.27 -9.03 12.88
CA VAL A 513 -20.57 -9.67 13.12
C VAL A 513 -21.46 -9.57 11.89
N LEU A 514 -21.43 -8.44 11.18
CA LEU A 514 -22.19 -8.25 9.94
C LEU A 514 -21.66 -9.15 8.82
N ALA A 515 -20.35 -9.25 8.65
CA ALA A 515 -19.69 -10.04 7.62
C ALA A 515 -19.86 -11.56 7.83
N ALA A 516 -20.06 -12.00 9.07
CA ALA A 516 -20.34 -13.40 9.38
C ALA A 516 -21.74 -13.86 8.92
N HIS A 517 -22.62 -12.96 8.50
CA HIS A 517 -23.93 -13.32 8.00
C HIS A 517 -23.83 -13.95 6.60
N PRO A 518 -24.43 -15.14 6.35
CA PRO A 518 -24.22 -15.91 5.11
C PRO A 518 -24.65 -15.18 3.83
N ASP A 519 -25.56 -14.21 3.91
CA ASP A 519 -26.07 -13.47 2.76
C ASP A 519 -25.34 -12.12 2.55
N VAL A 520 -24.41 -11.74 3.42
CA VAL A 520 -23.65 -10.50 3.32
C VAL A 520 -22.30 -10.73 2.63
N ALA A 521 -22.11 -10.09 1.49
CA ALA A 521 -20.86 -10.13 0.73
C ALA A 521 -19.84 -9.13 1.27
N GLU A 522 -20.32 -7.95 1.69
CA GLU A 522 -19.50 -6.85 2.17
C GLU A 522 -20.33 -5.94 3.08
N CYS A 523 -19.66 -5.30 4.04
CA CYS A 523 -20.33 -4.37 4.93
C CYS A 523 -19.42 -3.22 5.35
N ALA A 524 -20.03 -2.17 5.88
CA ALA A 524 -19.35 -1.07 6.56
C ALA A 524 -20.21 -0.56 7.71
N VAL A 525 -19.56 -0.07 8.77
CA VAL A 525 -20.24 0.60 9.89
C VAL A 525 -19.68 1.99 10.02
N ILE A 526 -20.58 2.98 10.20
CA ILE A 526 -20.22 4.36 10.51
C ILE A 526 -20.93 4.85 11.77
N GLY A 527 -20.36 5.85 12.43
CA GLY A 527 -21.04 6.59 13.50
C GLY A 527 -21.85 7.74 12.91
N VAL A 528 -23.15 7.75 13.13
CA VAL A 528 -24.02 8.87 12.74
C VAL A 528 -24.43 9.69 13.96
N THR A 529 -24.61 11.00 13.79
CA THR A 529 -24.95 11.90 14.88
C THR A 529 -26.32 11.56 15.49
N ASP A 530 -26.38 11.47 16.82
CA ASP A 530 -27.60 11.26 17.61
C ASP A 530 -27.68 12.28 18.76
N GLN A 531 -28.83 12.94 18.92
CA GLN A 531 -29.01 14.02 19.91
C GLN A 531 -28.93 13.53 21.36
N LEU A 532 -29.26 12.27 21.62
CA LEU A 532 -29.30 11.73 22.99
C LEU A 532 -28.00 11.00 23.37
N LYS A 533 -27.40 10.26 22.44
CA LYS A 533 -26.27 9.39 22.71
C LYS A 533 -24.94 9.88 22.13
N GLY A 534 -24.94 11.05 21.49
CA GLY A 534 -23.79 11.57 20.76
C GLY A 534 -23.67 10.95 19.38
N GLN A 535 -23.43 9.65 19.31
CA GLN A 535 -23.40 8.89 18.06
C GLN A 535 -24.18 7.57 18.19
N LEU A 536 -24.66 7.07 17.04
CA LEU A 536 -25.19 5.72 16.89
C LEU A 536 -24.48 5.02 15.73
N PRO A 537 -24.18 3.72 15.83
CA PRO A 537 -23.68 2.96 14.72
C PRO A 537 -24.78 2.69 13.69
N LEU A 538 -24.43 2.83 12.41
CA LEU A 538 -25.25 2.55 11.25
C LEU A 538 -24.49 1.62 10.31
N GLY A 539 -25.06 0.46 9.97
CA GLY A 539 -24.49 -0.54 9.09
C GLY A 539 -24.95 -0.38 7.63
N PHE A 540 -24.03 -0.59 6.70
CA PHE A 540 -24.30 -0.75 5.28
C PHE A 540 -23.97 -2.18 4.91
N LEU A 541 -24.87 -2.85 4.17
CA LEU A 541 -24.75 -4.25 3.77
C LEU A 541 -24.80 -4.35 2.25
N CYS A 542 -23.85 -5.02 1.64
CA CYS A 542 -23.93 -5.48 0.27
C CYS A 542 -24.26 -6.96 0.27
N MET A 543 -25.32 -7.36 -0.42
CA MET A 543 -25.75 -8.75 -0.46
C MET A 543 -24.89 -9.58 -1.41
N ASN A 544 -24.80 -10.89 -1.14
CA ASN A 544 -24.17 -11.83 -2.08
C ASN A 544 -24.92 -11.84 -3.43
N ALA A 545 -24.18 -12.05 -4.53
CA ALA A 545 -24.77 -12.18 -5.84
C ALA A 545 -25.74 -13.39 -5.88
N GLY A 546 -26.98 -13.13 -6.31
CA GLY A 546 -28.01 -14.16 -6.37
C GLY A 546 -28.69 -14.50 -5.04
N ALA A 547 -28.45 -13.75 -3.97
CA ALA A 547 -29.23 -13.87 -2.74
C ALA A 547 -30.70 -13.46 -3.01
N ASP A 548 -31.62 -14.41 -2.90
CA ASP A 548 -33.06 -14.19 -3.08
C ASP A 548 -33.77 -14.09 -1.73
N ARG A 549 -33.27 -13.14 -0.90
CA ARG A 549 -33.81 -12.87 0.44
C ARG A 549 -34.27 -11.44 0.58
N ASP A 550 -35.31 -11.26 1.38
CA ASP A 550 -35.78 -9.91 1.72
C ASP A 550 -34.71 -9.14 2.49
N ALA A 551 -34.37 -7.95 1.99
CA ALA A 551 -33.35 -7.09 2.59
C ALA A 551 -33.66 -6.72 4.06
N GLN A 552 -34.95 -6.54 4.41
CA GLN A 552 -35.36 -6.18 5.76
C GLN A 552 -35.24 -7.36 6.74
N GLU A 553 -35.40 -8.59 6.27
CA GLU A 553 -35.13 -9.77 7.09
C GLU A 553 -33.64 -9.88 7.44
N VAL A 554 -32.76 -9.72 6.45
CA VAL A 554 -31.30 -9.74 6.67
C VAL A 554 -30.87 -8.61 7.60
N VAL A 555 -31.39 -7.39 7.42
CA VAL A 555 -31.16 -6.27 8.33
C VAL A 555 -31.59 -6.62 9.77
N GLY A 556 -32.76 -7.23 9.95
CA GLY A 556 -33.24 -7.66 11.27
C GLY A 556 -32.32 -8.70 11.92
N GLU A 557 -31.82 -9.65 11.14
CA GLU A 557 -30.92 -10.70 11.61
C GLU A 557 -29.55 -10.14 12.03
N VAL A 558 -28.93 -9.26 11.24
CA VAL A 558 -27.63 -8.66 11.59
C VAL A 558 -27.75 -7.72 12.78
N VAL A 559 -28.82 -6.93 12.90
CA VAL A 559 -29.09 -6.09 14.08
C VAL A 559 -29.20 -6.94 15.35
N LYS A 560 -29.91 -8.06 15.27
CA LYS A 560 -29.99 -9.02 16.37
C LYS A 560 -28.64 -9.63 16.69
N SER A 561 -27.87 -10.04 15.68
CA SER A 561 -26.55 -10.64 15.87
C SER A 561 -25.57 -9.69 16.57
N VAL A 562 -25.54 -8.41 16.19
CA VAL A 562 -24.71 -7.41 16.88
C VAL A 562 -25.14 -7.24 18.34
N ARG A 563 -26.45 -7.22 18.59
CA ARG A 563 -26.96 -7.12 19.97
C ARG A 563 -26.59 -8.33 20.82
N ASP A 564 -26.64 -9.52 20.24
CA ASP A 564 -26.37 -10.78 20.94
C ASP A 564 -24.88 -10.98 21.19
N GLN A 565 -24.00 -10.58 20.26
CA GLN A 565 -22.56 -10.83 20.34
C GLN A 565 -21.76 -9.67 20.97
N ILE A 566 -22.13 -8.41 20.69
CA ILE A 566 -21.45 -7.22 21.25
C ILE A 566 -22.21 -6.68 22.44
N GLY A 567 -23.50 -6.84 22.46
CA GLY A 567 -24.36 -6.42 23.55
C GLY A 567 -25.19 -5.15 23.25
N PRO A 568 -26.20 -4.86 24.10
CA PRO A 568 -27.08 -3.70 23.95
C PRO A 568 -26.36 -2.34 24.04
N VAL A 569 -25.15 -2.32 24.61
CA VAL A 569 -24.29 -1.13 24.73
C VAL A 569 -23.94 -0.55 23.37
N ALA A 570 -23.80 -1.39 22.34
CA ALA A 570 -23.53 -0.95 20.98
C ALA A 570 -24.64 -0.07 20.41
N ALA A 571 -25.87 -0.21 20.91
CA ALA A 571 -27.05 0.50 20.41
C ALA A 571 -27.24 0.39 18.88
N PHE A 572 -26.72 -0.71 18.30
CA PHE A 572 -26.81 -0.97 16.86
C PHE A 572 -28.27 -1.30 16.49
N LYS A 573 -28.92 -0.39 15.79
CA LYS A 573 -30.35 -0.48 15.44
C LYS A 573 -30.64 -0.17 13.98
N LEU A 574 -29.64 0.40 13.31
CA LEU A 574 -29.77 0.94 11.97
C LEU A 574 -28.86 0.18 11.03
N ALA A 575 -29.45 -0.41 10.00
CA ALA A 575 -28.69 -0.92 8.87
C ALA A 575 -29.51 -0.75 7.59
N VAL A 576 -28.81 -0.67 6.45
CA VAL A 576 -29.41 -0.53 5.13
C VAL A 576 -28.66 -1.37 4.12
N VAL A 577 -29.38 -2.00 3.19
CA VAL A 577 -28.80 -2.71 2.07
C VAL A 577 -28.51 -1.71 0.94
N VAL A 578 -27.32 -1.81 0.38
CA VAL A 578 -26.85 -1.01 -0.77
C VAL A 578 -26.22 -1.94 -1.81
N ASP A 579 -26.21 -1.51 -3.06
CA ASP A 579 -25.61 -2.32 -4.12
C ASP A 579 -24.09 -2.44 -3.99
N ARG A 580 -23.44 -1.37 -3.50
CA ARG A 580 -21.98 -1.28 -3.36
C ARG A 580 -21.60 -0.24 -2.31
N LEU A 581 -20.36 -0.34 -1.80
CA LEU A 581 -19.78 0.63 -0.86
C LEU A 581 -18.87 1.63 -1.59
N PRO A 582 -18.84 2.91 -1.17
CA PRO A 582 -17.93 3.89 -1.74
C PRO A 582 -16.50 3.57 -1.32
N LYS A 583 -15.63 3.36 -2.30
CA LYS A 583 -14.24 2.97 -2.08
C LYS A 583 -13.28 3.88 -2.82
N THR A 584 -12.07 3.93 -2.30
CA THR A 584 -10.93 4.40 -3.08
C THR A 584 -10.57 3.36 -4.14
N ARG A 585 -9.81 3.75 -5.17
CA ARG A 585 -9.27 2.84 -6.18
C ARG A 585 -8.35 1.75 -5.60
N SER A 586 -7.83 1.98 -4.39
CA SER A 586 -7.08 0.96 -3.63
C SER A 586 -7.97 0.04 -2.79
N GLY A 587 -9.30 0.17 -2.87
CA GLY A 587 -10.27 -0.66 -2.17
C GLY A 587 -10.69 -0.17 -0.79
N LYS A 588 -10.09 0.89 -0.23
CA LYS A 588 -10.46 1.41 1.10
C LYS A 588 -11.85 2.06 1.08
N ILE A 589 -12.71 1.64 2.01
CA ILE A 589 -14.04 2.23 2.21
C ILE A 589 -13.91 3.68 2.70
N LEU A 590 -14.68 4.58 2.09
CA LEU A 590 -14.68 6.02 2.37
C LEU A 590 -15.62 6.38 3.53
N ARG A 591 -15.43 5.76 4.73
CA ARG A 591 -16.31 5.96 5.90
C ARG A 591 -16.47 7.42 6.27
N GLY A 592 -15.38 8.19 6.33
CA GLY A 592 -15.42 9.61 6.66
C GLY A 592 -16.27 10.45 5.68
N THR A 593 -16.35 10.05 4.40
CA THR A 593 -17.26 10.69 3.43
C THR A 593 -18.70 10.27 3.67
N MET A 594 -18.95 8.98 3.99
CA MET A 594 -20.29 8.49 4.32
C MET A 594 -20.84 9.17 5.57
N VAL A 595 -20.02 9.41 6.61
CA VAL A 595 -20.40 10.17 7.82
C VAL A 595 -20.82 11.58 7.45
N LYS A 596 -20.02 12.29 6.65
CA LYS A 596 -20.36 13.66 6.21
C LYS A 596 -21.66 13.73 5.42
N ILE A 597 -21.90 12.73 4.55
CA ILE A 597 -23.18 12.62 3.84
C ILE A 597 -24.33 12.40 4.84
N ALA A 598 -24.15 11.49 5.81
CA ALA A 598 -25.17 11.21 6.82
C ALA A 598 -25.52 12.44 7.65
N ASP A 599 -24.52 13.23 8.04
CA ASP A 599 -24.68 14.44 8.84
C ASP A 599 -25.09 15.68 8.01
N GLY A 600 -25.22 15.57 6.68
CA GLY A 600 -25.51 16.71 5.79
C GLY A 600 -24.39 17.74 5.72
N ALA A 601 -23.16 17.36 6.06
CA ALA A 601 -22.01 18.24 6.08
C ALA A 601 -21.38 18.39 4.68
N GLU A 602 -20.81 19.56 4.41
CA GLU A 602 -20.03 19.77 3.18
C GLU A 602 -18.77 18.90 3.16
N PHE A 603 -18.47 18.32 2.01
CA PHE A 603 -17.24 17.57 1.79
C PHE A 603 -16.69 17.83 0.38
N LYS A 604 -15.37 17.76 0.27
CA LYS A 604 -14.72 17.70 -1.04
C LYS A 604 -14.81 16.29 -1.60
N MET A 605 -15.10 16.17 -2.91
CA MET A 605 -15.08 14.89 -3.59
C MET A 605 -13.72 14.20 -3.34
N PRO A 606 -13.71 12.97 -2.79
CA PRO A 606 -12.45 12.27 -2.57
C PRO A 606 -11.75 11.97 -3.90
N ALA A 607 -10.55 12.50 -4.05
CA ALA A 607 -9.76 12.36 -5.28
C ALA A 607 -9.46 10.90 -5.68
N THR A 608 -9.41 10.04 -4.69
CA THR A 608 -9.11 8.61 -4.84
C THR A 608 -10.33 7.74 -5.03
N ILE A 609 -11.54 8.32 -5.07
CA ILE A 609 -12.78 7.54 -5.24
C ILE A 609 -12.77 6.78 -6.58
N ASP A 610 -13.21 5.54 -6.54
CA ASP A 610 -13.28 4.69 -7.73
C ASP A 610 -14.41 5.15 -8.67
N ASP A 611 -15.61 5.31 -8.13
CA ASP A 611 -16.80 5.80 -8.85
C ASP A 611 -17.56 6.84 -8.01
N PRO A 612 -17.58 8.13 -8.40
CA PRO A 612 -18.27 9.18 -7.66
C PRO A 612 -19.79 9.00 -7.56
N VAL A 613 -20.43 8.35 -8.54
CA VAL A 613 -21.89 8.15 -8.60
C VAL A 613 -22.42 7.41 -7.37
N ILE A 614 -21.59 6.54 -6.79
CA ILE A 614 -21.94 5.76 -5.61
C ILE A 614 -22.30 6.63 -4.39
N LEU A 615 -21.78 7.85 -4.29
CA LEU A 615 -22.08 8.76 -3.17
C LEU A 615 -23.53 9.23 -3.20
N ASP A 616 -24.14 9.32 -4.37
CA ASP A 616 -25.57 9.64 -4.51
C ASP A 616 -26.41 8.43 -4.10
N GLU A 617 -26.01 7.20 -4.47
CA GLU A 617 -26.65 5.96 -4.02
C GLU A 617 -26.63 5.83 -2.47
N ILE A 618 -25.48 6.15 -1.85
CA ILE A 618 -25.35 6.18 -0.38
C ILE A 618 -26.24 7.26 0.25
N ARG A 619 -26.31 8.45 -0.36
CA ARG A 619 -27.20 9.53 0.12
C ARG A 619 -28.66 9.09 0.09
N ASP A 620 -29.12 8.51 -1.01
CA ASP A 620 -30.48 8.03 -1.16
C ASP A 620 -30.80 6.95 -0.12
N ALA A 621 -29.89 5.99 0.10
CA ALA A 621 -30.04 4.98 1.14
C ALA A 621 -30.14 5.58 2.55
N LEU A 622 -29.31 6.56 2.89
CA LEU A 622 -29.33 7.27 4.18
C LEU A 622 -30.63 8.07 4.37
N GLN A 623 -31.19 8.64 3.32
CA GLN A 623 -32.44 9.37 3.37
C GLN A 623 -33.62 8.47 3.77
N THR A 624 -33.62 7.21 3.38
CA THR A 624 -34.64 6.23 3.80
C THR A 624 -34.65 6.02 5.32
N LEU A 625 -33.49 6.23 5.97
CA LEU A 625 -33.30 6.12 7.42
C LEU A 625 -33.45 7.46 8.15
N GLY A 626 -33.74 8.53 7.41
CA GLY A 626 -33.94 9.88 7.98
C GLY A 626 -32.66 10.70 8.19
N TYR A 627 -31.53 10.25 7.65
CA TYR A 627 -30.26 10.98 7.59
C TYR A 627 -30.07 11.70 6.24
N ALA A 628 -28.93 12.35 6.05
CA ALA A 628 -28.58 13.07 4.81
C ALA A 628 -29.66 14.07 4.36
N ARG A 629 -30.35 14.71 5.31
CA ARG A 629 -31.32 15.76 5.03
C ARG A 629 -30.59 17.04 4.66
N THR A 630 -30.87 17.57 3.46
CA THR A 630 -30.41 18.89 3.01
C THR A 630 -31.00 20.03 3.88
#